data_9a85abb5d87cddfeffbc767d0aa50ea8
#
_entry.id   9a85abb5d87cddfeffbc767d0aa50ea8
#
_cell.length_a   1.000
_cell.length_b   1.000
_cell.length_c   1.000
_cell.angle_alpha   90.00
_cell.angle_beta   90.00
_cell.angle_gamma   90.00
#
_symmetry.space_group_name_H-M   'P 1'
#
loop_
_entity.id
_entity.type
_entity.pdbx_description
1 polymer ?
#
loop_
_entity_poly.entity_id
_entity_poly.type
_entity_poly.pdbx_seq_one_letter_code
_entity_poly.pdbx_strand_id
1 'polypeptide(L)'
;KVRIKTLSIGVVIPDILYEMAEKNEALYLFSPYDVKRIYGIPLSMINVTEKYHELVANKGIRKKKVNARKLMEAIGKINGESGYPYIMNEDVVNAANPIDGYVRMSNLCVAPETNILTDKGDVPIVTKVDQEVNVWNGEEWSKVTVRKTGENQKLLTVKTSDGRDLDCTEYHKWYKQEGYGRQATITEVRTIDLEPGDKLIKWTPPIIEGKEEFTYPYLHGFISADGTMLKDDKARIYLYNKKLPLVQSFGLELKWRQGSNNRLEAETIVKYPKYTVPTAEYTIKSRLDWLAGWLDGDGSVYRNGDNEALVGSSSNEVFIKEIQSLLLTLGVNAKISTVKEAGFYKLPLNDGSGNYSDYYCKKHYRILINSDDTQNLLNLGLNLKRLVVKKRDIQRKAAQFVVVVDVQDNGRYSDTYCFTEPKRHMGVFNGILTGNCSEILQVQTDSEMKEDGSYKFIGKDVSCNLGSLNVFKAFHSPNFAKTIEFSCRALTKVSDLSNIACVPSIDNGNKMSHAIGLGAMNLHGFFGHHRIMYGSPAS
;
A
#
# COMPACT_ATOMS: atom_id res chain seq x y z
N LYS A 1 -0.99 -10.92 29.24
CA LYS A 1 -1.03 -9.61 28.56
C LYS A 1 -0.31 -9.77 27.22
N VAL A 2 -1.01 -9.66 26.12
CA VAL A 2 -0.42 -9.71 24.79
C VAL A 2 0.28 -8.37 24.56
N ARG A 3 1.60 -8.40 24.32
CA ARG A 3 2.37 -7.20 23.91
C ARG A 3 2.17 -6.99 22.41
N ILE A 4 1.79 -5.79 22.02
CA ILE A 4 1.79 -5.37 20.63
C ILE A 4 3.25 -5.10 20.25
N LYS A 5 3.89 -6.03 19.54
CA LYS A 5 5.31 -5.93 19.14
C LYS A 5 5.54 -5.26 17.77
N THR A 6 4.46 -4.96 17.06
CA THR A 6 4.49 -4.53 15.65
C THR A 6 4.05 -3.08 15.45
N LEU A 7 3.81 -2.33 16.52
CA LEU A 7 3.44 -0.93 16.45
C LEU A 7 4.69 -0.06 16.58
N SER A 8 5.04 0.70 15.55
CA SER A 8 6.06 1.73 15.61
C SER A 8 5.50 2.93 16.38
N ILE A 9 5.92 3.07 17.62
CA ILE A 9 5.46 4.14 18.51
C ILE A 9 6.60 5.13 18.67
N GLY A 10 6.33 6.43 18.49
CA GLY A 10 7.18 7.51 18.96
C GLY A 10 6.68 8.00 20.31
N VAL A 11 7.59 8.29 21.21
CA VAL A 11 7.33 8.96 22.48
C VAL A 11 8.08 10.27 22.49
N VAL A 12 7.34 11.35 22.64
CA VAL A 12 7.89 12.69 22.87
C VAL A 12 8.12 12.83 24.37
N ILE A 13 9.37 13.06 24.77
CA ILE A 13 9.80 13.11 26.16
C ILE A 13 10.27 14.53 26.48
N PRO A 14 9.55 15.26 27.36
CA PRO A 14 10.01 16.55 27.90
C PRO A 14 11.10 16.33 28.96
N ASP A 15 12.03 17.29 29.10
CA ASP A 15 13.18 17.20 30.01
C ASP A 15 12.75 17.02 31.47
N ILE A 16 11.61 17.56 31.87
CA ILE A 16 11.06 17.39 33.21
C ILE A 16 10.87 15.91 33.60
N LEU A 17 10.61 15.00 32.63
CA LEU A 17 10.53 13.56 32.91
C LEU A 17 11.91 12.99 33.30
N TYR A 18 12.99 13.42 32.63
CA TYR A 18 14.36 13.01 32.98
C TYR A 18 14.74 13.51 34.37
N GLU A 19 14.49 14.80 34.67
CA GLU A 19 14.79 15.38 35.97
C GLU A 19 14.06 14.67 37.12
N MET A 20 12.76 14.41 36.96
CA MET A 20 11.98 13.69 37.95
C MET A 20 12.39 12.22 38.07
N ALA A 21 12.82 11.59 36.96
CA ALA A 21 13.31 10.22 36.97
C ALA A 21 14.66 10.11 37.69
N GLU A 22 15.58 11.05 37.48
CA GLU A 22 16.86 11.11 38.19
C GLU A 22 16.66 11.25 39.70
N LYS A 23 15.77 12.11 40.13
CA LYS A 23 15.39 12.30 41.55
C LYS A 23 14.51 11.21 42.10
N ASN A 24 14.05 10.26 41.29
CA ASN A 24 13.07 9.22 41.64
C ASN A 24 11.74 9.79 42.20
N GLU A 25 11.32 10.91 41.69
CA GLU A 25 10.12 11.62 42.12
C GLU A 25 8.86 11.20 41.34
N ALA A 26 7.73 11.74 41.76
CA ALA A 26 6.46 11.51 41.10
C ALA A 26 6.20 12.55 40.01
N LEU A 27 5.90 12.09 38.81
CA LEU A 27 5.45 12.88 37.67
C LEU A 27 3.93 12.86 37.57
N TYR A 28 3.34 13.97 37.14
CA TYR A 28 1.91 14.06 36.80
C TYR A 28 1.72 14.03 35.29
N LEU A 29 0.88 13.11 34.80
CA LEU A 29 0.38 13.09 33.43
C LEU A 29 -0.92 13.88 33.39
N PHE A 30 -1.12 14.70 32.37
CA PHE A 30 -2.24 15.63 32.23
C PHE A 30 -3.26 15.14 31.20
N SER A 31 -4.54 15.46 31.41
CA SER A 31 -5.59 15.25 30.41
C SER A 31 -5.43 16.25 29.25
N PRO A 32 -5.13 15.80 28.00
CA PRO A 32 -4.99 16.73 26.88
C PRO A 32 -6.26 17.52 26.57
N TYR A 33 -7.44 16.90 26.83
CA TYR A 33 -8.74 17.55 26.66
C TYR A 33 -8.91 18.75 27.62
N ASP A 34 -8.58 18.57 28.90
CA ASP A 34 -8.74 19.63 29.89
C ASP A 34 -7.74 20.77 29.62
N VAL A 35 -6.51 20.43 29.21
CA VAL A 35 -5.49 21.42 28.83
C VAL A 35 -6.00 22.25 27.64
N LYS A 36 -6.45 21.63 26.56
CA LYS A 36 -6.99 22.36 25.40
C LYS A 36 -8.17 23.27 25.77
N ARG A 37 -9.07 22.77 26.62
CA ARG A 37 -10.23 23.55 27.08
C ARG A 37 -9.83 24.79 27.88
N ILE A 38 -8.77 24.71 28.70
CA ILE A 38 -8.37 25.78 29.62
C ILE A 38 -7.39 26.77 28.94
N TYR A 39 -6.44 26.26 28.17
CA TYR A 39 -5.40 27.08 27.54
C TYR A 39 -5.71 27.47 26.08
N GLY A 40 -6.76 26.92 25.49
CA GLY A 40 -7.14 27.18 24.09
C GLY A 40 -6.25 26.49 23.05
N ILE A 41 -5.13 25.89 23.46
CA ILE A 41 -4.17 25.18 22.63
C ILE A 41 -3.99 23.73 23.10
N PRO A 42 -3.73 22.76 22.21
CA PRO A 42 -3.52 21.36 22.60
C PRO A 42 -2.25 21.19 23.47
N LEU A 43 -2.23 20.16 24.31
CA LEU A 43 -1.08 19.84 25.17
C LEU A 43 0.22 19.66 24.36
N SER A 44 0.13 19.12 23.16
CA SER A 44 1.26 18.95 22.22
C SER A 44 1.85 20.27 21.69
N MET A 45 1.26 21.41 22.02
CA MET A 45 1.71 22.75 21.66
C MET A 45 2.26 23.53 22.86
N ILE A 46 2.32 22.90 24.01
CA ILE A 46 2.79 23.50 25.26
C ILE A 46 4.13 22.87 25.59
N ASN A 47 5.16 23.70 25.84
CA ASN A 47 6.38 23.23 26.47
C ASN A 47 6.04 22.74 27.88
N VAL A 48 5.98 21.41 28.03
CA VAL A 48 5.54 20.77 29.28
C VAL A 48 6.58 21.00 30.38
N THR A 49 7.87 21.05 30.08
CA THR A 49 8.91 21.31 31.06
C THR A 49 8.74 22.69 31.70
N GLU A 50 8.60 23.73 30.89
CA GLU A 50 8.43 25.11 31.40
C GLU A 50 7.10 25.30 32.15
N LYS A 51 6.03 24.69 31.66
CA LYS A 51 4.67 24.85 32.23
C LYS A 51 4.29 23.80 33.27
N TYR A 52 5.19 22.87 33.62
CA TYR A 52 4.87 21.73 34.46
C TYR A 52 4.22 22.11 35.79
N HIS A 53 4.84 23.03 36.55
CA HIS A 53 4.32 23.43 37.87
C HIS A 53 3.00 24.18 37.76
N GLU A 54 2.78 24.98 36.75
CA GLU A 54 1.51 25.65 36.46
C GLU A 54 0.41 24.62 36.14
N LEU A 55 0.68 23.66 35.28
CA LEU A 55 -0.23 22.57 34.93
C LEU A 55 -0.56 21.71 36.16
N VAL A 56 0.41 21.43 37.03
CA VAL A 56 0.21 20.70 38.28
C VAL A 56 -0.66 21.50 39.26
N ALA A 57 -0.46 22.80 39.35
CA ALA A 57 -1.24 23.65 40.27
C ALA A 57 -2.71 23.84 39.84
N ASN A 58 -2.99 23.76 38.53
CA ASN A 58 -4.30 24.01 37.96
C ASN A 58 -5.31 22.90 38.35
N LYS A 59 -6.29 23.23 39.21
CA LYS A 59 -7.30 22.29 39.68
C LYS A 59 -8.33 21.87 38.61
N GLY A 60 -8.45 22.60 37.52
CA GLY A 60 -9.35 22.30 36.40
C GLY A 60 -8.84 21.22 35.45
N ILE A 61 -7.58 20.78 35.60
CA ILE A 61 -6.94 19.73 34.77
C ILE A 61 -6.93 18.43 35.56
N ARG A 62 -7.49 17.36 34.96
CA ARG A 62 -7.37 16.00 35.49
C ARG A 62 -5.94 15.51 35.34
N LYS A 63 -5.41 14.89 36.38
CA LYS A 63 -4.02 14.44 36.46
C LYS A 63 -3.92 13.01 36.96
N LYS A 64 -2.92 12.30 36.47
CA LYS A 64 -2.55 10.96 36.98
C LYS A 64 -1.12 10.98 37.47
N LYS A 65 -0.92 10.65 38.74
CA LYS A 65 0.40 10.57 39.36
C LYS A 65 1.07 9.24 38.98
N VAL A 66 2.31 9.30 38.50
CA VAL A 66 3.15 8.13 38.19
C VAL A 66 4.56 8.32 38.78
N ASN A 67 5.30 7.25 39.01
CA ASN A 67 6.71 7.39 39.37
C ASN A 67 7.53 7.55 38.08
N ALA A 68 8.30 8.65 37.96
CA ALA A 68 9.03 9.02 36.78
C ALA A 68 10.12 7.99 36.41
N ARG A 69 10.90 7.51 37.40
CA ARG A 69 11.96 6.50 37.16
C ARG A 69 11.39 5.19 36.64
N LYS A 70 10.30 4.69 37.26
CA LYS A 70 9.63 3.47 36.79
C LYS A 70 9.04 3.63 35.38
N LEU A 71 8.60 4.83 35.01
CA LEU A 71 8.14 5.11 33.67
C LEU A 71 9.31 5.05 32.66
N MET A 72 10.43 5.70 32.97
CA MET A 72 11.64 5.65 32.14
C MET A 72 12.23 4.25 32.01
N GLU A 73 12.29 3.49 33.11
CA GLU A 73 12.72 2.08 33.11
C GLU A 73 11.80 1.22 32.20
N ALA A 74 10.50 1.46 32.23
CA ALA A 74 9.54 0.75 31.36
C ALA A 74 9.74 1.13 29.89
N ILE A 75 9.97 2.42 29.56
CA ILE A 75 10.28 2.89 28.20
C ILE A 75 11.59 2.25 27.73
N GLY A 76 12.67 2.35 28.52
CA GLY A 76 13.99 1.80 28.19
C GLY A 76 13.96 0.28 28.01
N LYS A 77 13.23 -0.45 28.87
CA LYS A 77 13.06 -1.88 28.73
C LYS A 77 12.35 -2.28 27.43
N ILE A 78 11.26 -1.59 27.09
CA ILE A 78 10.52 -1.86 25.86
C ILE A 78 11.36 -1.49 24.64
N ASN A 79 12.08 -0.37 24.68
CA ASN A 79 12.98 0.05 23.63
C ASN A 79 14.11 -0.97 23.39
N GLY A 80 14.78 -1.44 24.46
CA GLY A 80 15.81 -2.48 24.36
C GLY A 80 15.31 -3.84 23.86
N GLU A 81 14.04 -4.19 24.13
CA GLU A 81 13.43 -5.47 23.69
C GLU A 81 12.93 -5.44 22.23
N SER A 82 12.54 -4.27 21.69
CA SER A 82 11.81 -4.17 20.43
C SER A 82 12.31 -3.08 19.48
N GLY A 83 13.25 -2.22 19.90
CA GLY A 83 13.64 -1.02 19.18
C GLY A 83 12.61 0.12 19.23
N TYR A 84 11.48 -0.09 19.90
CA TYR A 84 10.41 0.90 20.09
C TYR A 84 10.16 1.15 21.59
N PRO A 85 9.63 2.33 21.94
CA PRO A 85 9.27 3.47 21.10
C PRO A 85 10.51 4.23 20.57
N TYR A 86 10.37 4.90 19.43
CA TYR A 86 11.32 5.96 19.05
C TYR A 86 11.21 7.07 20.09
N ILE A 87 12.35 7.57 20.55
CA ILE A 87 12.39 8.61 21.57
C ILE A 87 12.74 9.94 20.91
N MET A 88 11.83 10.91 21.02
CA MET A 88 12.08 12.30 20.67
C MET A 88 12.21 13.11 21.96
N ASN A 89 13.39 13.68 22.18
CA ASN A 89 13.65 14.58 23.30
C ASN A 89 13.09 15.98 22.94
N GLU A 90 11.90 16.28 23.42
CA GLU A 90 11.09 17.43 23.01
C GLU A 90 11.83 18.75 23.18
N ASP A 91 12.35 19.00 24.38
CA ASP A 91 13.03 20.26 24.71
C ASP A 91 14.34 20.38 23.93
N VAL A 92 15.12 19.31 23.83
CA VAL A 92 16.40 19.29 23.08
C VAL A 92 16.16 19.55 21.60
N VAL A 93 15.16 18.89 20.99
CA VAL A 93 14.83 19.07 19.57
C VAL A 93 14.36 20.51 19.33
N ASN A 94 13.51 21.05 20.19
CA ASN A 94 12.98 22.38 20.01
C ASN A 94 14.01 23.46 20.39
N ALA A 95 14.90 23.22 21.37
CA ALA A 95 16.02 24.12 21.69
C ALA A 95 17.09 24.16 20.58
N ALA A 96 17.35 23.02 19.94
CA ALA A 96 18.29 22.91 18.82
C ALA A 96 17.66 23.30 17.47
N ASN A 97 16.36 23.52 17.42
CA ASN A 97 15.65 23.87 16.19
C ASN A 97 16.10 25.24 15.68
N PRO A 98 16.71 25.30 14.48
CA PRO A 98 17.22 26.56 13.94
C PRO A 98 16.13 27.46 13.32
N ILE A 99 14.87 27.00 13.34
CA ILE A 99 13.74 27.65 12.69
C ILE A 99 12.70 28.04 13.73
N ASP A 100 12.13 29.24 13.62
CA ASP A 100 11.02 29.67 14.47
C ASP A 100 9.82 28.74 14.38
N GLY A 101 9.36 28.24 15.52
CA GLY A 101 8.19 27.39 15.68
C GLY A 101 8.48 26.09 16.43
N TYR A 102 7.49 25.20 16.49
CA TYR A 102 7.52 23.99 17.33
C TYR A 102 7.48 22.72 16.49
N VAL A 103 8.39 21.77 16.73
CA VAL A 103 8.51 20.49 16.01
C VAL A 103 7.63 19.42 16.64
N ARG A 104 6.79 18.74 15.83
CA ARG A 104 5.80 17.77 16.30
C ARG A 104 5.85 16.37 15.66
N MET A 105 6.09 16.23 14.34
CA MET A 105 6.02 14.94 13.58
C MET A 105 6.64 14.93 12.16
N SER A 106 6.51 13.82 11.43
CA SER A 106 7.24 13.40 10.22
C SER A 106 6.43 12.59 9.16
N ASN A 107 6.84 12.45 7.82
CA ASN A 107 6.04 11.79 6.74
C ASN A 107 6.74 11.20 5.47
N LEU A 108 6.12 10.16 4.67
CA LEU A 108 6.50 9.54 3.35
C LEU A 108 5.35 8.80 2.59
N CYS A 109 5.47 8.35 1.21
CA CYS A 109 4.30 8.18 0.30
C CYS A 109 4.36 7.34 -0.99
N VAL A 110 3.15 7.12 -1.68
CA VAL A 110 2.92 6.40 -2.95
C VAL A 110 2.24 7.28 -4.02
N ALA A 111 2.23 6.82 -5.31
CA ALA A 111 1.64 7.53 -6.46
C ALA A 111 0.11 7.70 -6.37
N PRO A 112 -0.51 8.73 -7.04
CA PRO A 112 -1.93 9.06 -6.91
C PRO A 112 -2.89 7.97 -7.41
N GLU A 113 -2.53 7.24 -8.46
CA GLU A 113 -3.33 6.15 -9.02
C GLU A 113 -3.17 4.82 -8.27
N THR A 114 -2.28 4.75 -7.26
CA THR A 114 -2.12 3.56 -6.43
C THR A 114 -3.43 3.22 -5.75
N ASN A 115 -3.92 2.00 -5.97
CA ASN A 115 -5.10 1.51 -5.29
C ASN A 115 -4.79 1.18 -3.84
N ILE A 116 -5.70 1.54 -2.94
CA ILE A 116 -5.71 1.12 -1.53
C ILE A 116 -6.92 0.22 -1.28
N LEU A 117 -6.71 -0.86 -0.53
CA LEU A 117 -7.78 -1.79 -0.19
C LEU A 117 -8.58 -1.26 0.99
N THR A 118 -9.81 -0.84 0.71
CA THR A 118 -10.76 -0.33 1.70
C THR A 118 -11.90 -1.32 1.94
N ASP A 119 -12.69 -1.11 2.98
CA ASP A 119 -13.92 -1.87 3.26
C ASP A 119 -15.01 -1.73 2.18
N LYS A 120 -14.81 -0.83 1.22
CA LYS A 120 -15.65 -0.62 0.03
C LYS A 120 -14.98 -1.10 -1.26
N GLY A 121 -13.83 -1.75 -1.17
CA GLY A 121 -13.07 -2.29 -2.29
C GLY A 121 -11.72 -1.62 -2.53
N ASP A 122 -11.13 -1.97 -3.65
CA ASP A 122 -9.82 -1.52 -4.11
C ASP A 122 -10.00 -0.22 -4.92
N VAL A 123 -9.55 0.91 -4.38
CA VAL A 123 -9.84 2.25 -4.94
C VAL A 123 -8.58 3.12 -5.04
N PRO A 124 -8.43 3.96 -6.07
CA PRO A 124 -7.28 4.85 -6.19
C PRO A 124 -7.17 5.79 -5.00
N ILE A 125 -5.98 5.88 -4.38
CA ILE A 125 -5.73 6.64 -3.14
C ILE A 125 -6.09 8.12 -3.31
N VAL A 126 -5.84 8.71 -4.48
CA VAL A 126 -6.14 10.11 -4.78
C VAL A 126 -7.64 10.43 -4.66
N THR A 127 -8.53 9.45 -4.90
CA THR A 127 -10.00 9.64 -4.79
C THR A 127 -10.48 9.75 -3.35
N LYS A 128 -9.62 9.45 -2.38
CA LYS A 128 -9.93 9.42 -0.94
C LYS A 128 -9.19 10.48 -0.14
N VAL A 129 -8.53 11.42 -0.81
CA VAL A 129 -7.83 12.52 -0.14
C VAL A 129 -8.78 13.29 0.78
N ASP A 130 -8.31 13.58 2.00
CA ASP A 130 -9.04 14.25 3.07
C ASP A 130 -10.31 13.54 3.55
N GLN A 131 -10.48 12.27 3.15
CA GLN A 131 -11.58 11.44 3.62
C GLN A 131 -11.08 10.41 4.65
N GLU A 132 -11.96 10.11 5.58
CA GLU A 132 -11.79 9.02 6.53
C GLU A 132 -12.31 7.73 5.90
N VAL A 133 -11.43 6.71 5.83
CA VAL A 133 -11.71 5.41 5.22
C VAL A 133 -11.21 4.28 6.11
N ASN A 134 -11.81 3.10 6.00
CA ASN A 134 -11.29 1.89 6.62
C ASN A 134 -10.39 1.17 5.62
N VAL A 135 -9.10 1.01 5.94
CA VAL A 135 -8.13 0.27 5.12
C VAL A 135 -7.79 -1.07 5.76
N TRP A 136 -7.43 -2.05 4.94
CA TRP A 136 -6.94 -3.34 5.42
C TRP A 136 -5.45 -3.24 5.76
N ASN A 137 -5.11 -3.55 7.02
CA ASN A 137 -3.71 -3.48 7.50
C ASN A 137 -2.98 -4.83 7.48
N GLY A 138 -3.59 -5.82 6.79
CA GLY A 138 -3.09 -7.19 6.71
C GLY A 138 -3.76 -8.18 7.67
N GLU A 139 -4.45 -7.70 8.72
CA GLU A 139 -5.14 -8.52 9.71
C GLU A 139 -6.55 -8.02 10.03
N GLU A 140 -6.76 -6.69 10.06
CA GLU A 140 -8.04 -6.09 10.42
C GLU A 140 -8.28 -4.78 9.66
N TRP A 141 -9.53 -4.32 9.67
CA TRP A 141 -9.88 -3.00 9.18
C TRP A 141 -9.44 -1.92 10.16
N SER A 142 -8.77 -0.91 9.65
CA SER A 142 -8.26 0.22 10.44
C SER A 142 -8.69 1.54 9.81
N LYS A 143 -9.20 2.43 10.64
CA LYS A 143 -9.71 3.73 10.27
C LYS A 143 -8.57 4.71 10.09
N VAL A 144 -8.46 5.31 8.91
CA VAL A 144 -7.38 6.22 8.55
C VAL A 144 -7.92 7.42 7.76
N THR A 145 -7.15 8.51 7.74
CA THR A 145 -7.42 9.64 6.85
C THR A 145 -6.33 9.66 5.79
N VAL A 146 -6.72 9.62 4.52
CA VAL A 146 -5.80 9.73 3.39
C VAL A 146 -5.36 11.18 3.23
N ARG A 147 -4.07 11.42 3.00
CA ARG A 147 -3.48 12.73 2.79
C ARG A 147 -2.60 12.76 1.55
N LYS A 148 -2.58 13.90 0.87
CA LYS A 148 -1.50 14.22 -0.06
C LYS A 148 -0.24 14.50 0.75
N THR A 149 0.86 13.91 0.39
CA THR A 149 2.04 13.83 1.25
C THR A 149 3.31 14.35 0.58
N GLY A 150 3.29 14.55 -0.74
CA GLY A 150 4.37 15.17 -1.48
C GLY A 150 3.94 15.55 -2.88
N GLU A 151 4.71 16.46 -3.49
CA GLU A 151 4.52 16.91 -4.86
C GLU A 151 5.75 16.62 -5.69
N ASN A 152 5.52 16.23 -6.94
CA ASN A 152 6.60 15.99 -7.91
C ASN A 152 7.76 15.15 -7.35
N GLN A 153 7.43 14.12 -6.55
CA GLN A 153 8.41 13.21 -5.95
C GLN A 153 8.89 12.20 -6.97
N LYS A 154 10.19 11.88 -6.93
CA LYS A 154 10.76 10.80 -7.71
C LYS A 154 10.20 9.46 -7.24
N LEU A 155 9.74 8.65 -8.18
CA LEU A 155 9.17 7.33 -7.91
C LEU A 155 10.03 6.22 -8.53
N LEU A 156 10.11 5.10 -7.82
CA LEU A 156 10.60 3.84 -8.32
C LEU A 156 9.42 2.89 -8.54
N THR A 157 9.48 2.11 -9.59
CA THR A 157 8.50 1.06 -9.88
C THR A 157 9.01 -0.28 -9.37
N VAL A 158 8.35 -0.85 -8.38
CA VAL A 158 8.61 -2.21 -7.89
C VAL A 158 7.67 -3.18 -8.57
N LYS A 159 8.22 -4.17 -9.28
CA LYS A 159 7.45 -5.24 -9.92
C LYS A 159 7.52 -6.52 -9.12
N THR A 160 6.38 -7.19 -8.98
CA THR A 160 6.25 -8.40 -8.18
C THR A 160 5.86 -9.61 -9.01
N SER A 161 6.17 -10.80 -8.48
CA SER A 161 6.00 -12.08 -9.18
C SER A 161 4.55 -12.48 -9.42
N ASP A 162 3.59 -11.83 -8.79
CA ASP A 162 2.15 -12.00 -9.01
C ASP A 162 1.58 -11.05 -10.08
N GLY A 163 2.47 -10.30 -10.75
CA GLY A 163 2.13 -9.40 -11.85
C GLY A 163 1.59 -8.04 -11.41
N ARG A 164 1.84 -7.66 -10.15
CA ARG A 164 1.55 -6.33 -9.62
C ARG A 164 2.75 -5.43 -9.73
N ASP A 165 2.50 -4.14 -9.78
CA ASP A 165 3.48 -3.08 -9.74
C ASP A 165 3.05 -2.00 -8.74
N LEU A 166 4.01 -1.38 -8.08
CA LEU A 166 3.79 -0.27 -7.17
C LEU A 166 4.80 0.84 -7.44
N ASP A 167 4.28 2.01 -7.80
CA ASP A 167 5.06 3.22 -7.93
C ASP A 167 5.09 3.95 -6.59
N CYS A 168 6.25 3.99 -5.98
CA CYS A 168 6.44 4.57 -4.66
C CYS A 168 7.80 5.28 -4.54
N THR A 169 7.95 6.09 -3.51
CA THR A 169 9.22 6.78 -3.26
C THR A 169 10.34 5.80 -2.91
N GLU A 170 11.59 6.23 -3.09
CA GLU A 170 12.80 5.44 -2.77
C GLU A 170 12.80 4.94 -1.31
N TYR A 171 12.13 5.66 -0.42
CA TYR A 171 12.10 5.40 1.02
C TYR A 171 10.84 4.67 1.48
N HIS A 172 9.89 4.33 0.57
CA HIS A 172 8.69 3.60 0.95
C HIS A 172 9.06 2.27 1.62
N LYS A 173 8.36 1.94 2.72
CA LYS A 173 8.68 0.79 3.57
C LYS A 173 8.07 -0.49 3.06
N TRP A 174 8.88 -1.50 2.97
CA TRP A 174 8.51 -2.87 2.60
C TRP A 174 8.87 -3.83 3.71
N TYR A 175 8.21 -4.96 3.74
CA TYR A 175 8.51 -6.01 4.70
C TYR A 175 8.90 -7.28 3.95
N LYS A 176 10.15 -7.72 4.10
CA LYS A 176 10.62 -8.98 3.54
C LYS A 176 10.69 -10.06 4.60
N GLN A 177 10.44 -11.29 4.19
CA GLN A 177 10.50 -12.46 5.04
C GLN A 177 11.70 -13.33 4.67
N GLU A 178 12.58 -13.56 5.62
CA GLU A 178 13.70 -14.49 5.53
C GLU A 178 13.40 -15.74 6.36
N GLY A 179 13.90 -16.91 5.91
CA GLY A 179 13.66 -18.18 6.60
C GLY A 179 12.26 -18.76 6.41
N TYR A 180 11.95 -19.82 7.11
CA TYR A 180 10.70 -20.58 7.01
C TYR A 180 10.16 -20.98 8.40
N GLY A 181 8.85 -21.11 8.51
CA GLY A 181 8.16 -21.60 9.70
C GLY A 181 8.40 -20.71 10.92
N ARG A 182 8.75 -21.33 12.06
CA ARG A 182 8.97 -20.62 13.34
C ARG A 182 10.26 -19.79 13.39
N GLN A 183 11.17 -20.01 12.46
CA GLN A 183 12.43 -19.28 12.34
C GLN A 183 12.36 -18.16 11.28
N ALA A 184 11.18 -17.91 10.73
CA ALA A 184 11.00 -16.81 9.80
C ALA A 184 11.18 -15.47 10.53
N THR A 185 12.05 -14.63 10.00
CA THR A 185 12.24 -13.23 10.42
C THR A 185 11.60 -12.30 9.40
N ILE A 186 10.95 -11.26 9.89
CA ILE A 186 10.42 -10.19 9.04
C ILE A 186 11.32 -8.97 9.23
N THR A 187 11.86 -8.47 8.13
CA THR A 187 12.75 -7.31 8.12
C THR A 187 12.10 -6.18 7.34
N GLU A 188 12.06 -4.98 7.94
CA GLU A 188 11.66 -3.76 7.26
C GLU A 188 12.80 -3.28 6.34
N VAL A 189 12.49 -2.98 5.09
CA VAL A 189 13.44 -2.45 4.09
C VAL A 189 12.79 -1.32 3.30
N ARG A 190 13.61 -0.41 2.75
CA ARG A 190 13.13 0.67 1.86
C ARG A 190 13.06 0.18 0.43
N THR A 191 12.28 0.87 -0.43
CA THR A 191 12.20 0.54 -1.86
C THR A 191 13.58 0.45 -2.52
N ILE A 192 14.47 1.38 -2.21
CA ILE A 192 15.82 1.43 -2.79
C ILE A 192 16.72 0.25 -2.34
N ASP A 193 16.40 -0.38 -1.22
CA ASP A 193 17.16 -1.50 -0.66
C ASP A 193 16.55 -2.86 -1.05
N LEU A 194 15.45 -2.87 -1.83
CA LEU A 194 14.86 -4.09 -2.35
C LEU A 194 15.71 -4.67 -3.49
N GLU A 195 15.87 -5.99 -3.47
CA GLU A 195 16.57 -6.72 -4.52
C GLU A 195 15.64 -7.74 -5.21
N PRO A 196 15.83 -7.99 -6.52
CA PRO A 196 15.15 -9.11 -7.18
C PRO A 196 15.41 -10.42 -6.43
N GLY A 197 14.33 -11.14 -6.12
CA GLY A 197 14.38 -12.36 -5.31
C GLY A 197 13.92 -12.19 -3.87
N ASP A 198 13.82 -10.97 -3.35
CA ASP A 198 13.28 -10.69 -2.02
C ASP A 198 11.85 -11.20 -1.89
N LYS A 199 11.59 -11.97 -0.85
CA LYS A 199 10.25 -12.51 -0.55
C LYS A 199 9.51 -11.53 0.34
N LEU A 200 8.37 -11.05 -0.13
CA LEU A 200 7.51 -10.16 0.63
C LEU A 200 6.71 -10.95 1.68
N ILE A 201 6.29 -10.27 2.74
CA ILE A 201 5.48 -10.89 3.79
C ILE A 201 4.17 -11.44 3.23
N LYS A 202 3.75 -12.57 3.79
CA LYS A 202 2.47 -13.18 3.45
C LYS A 202 1.34 -12.49 4.21
N TRP A 203 0.23 -12.32 3.52
CA TRP A 203 -0.99 -11.80 4.12
C TRP A 203 -2.21 -12.43 3.44
N THR A 204 -3.37 -12.32 4.06
CA THR A 204 -4.62 -12.86 3.52
C THR A 204 -5.57 -11.72 3.23
N PRO A 205 -6.07 -11.60 1.99
CA PRO A 205 -7.07 -10.61 1.64
C PRO A 205 -8.38 -10.84 2.41
N PRO A 206 -9.11 -9.78 2.78
CA PRO A 206 -10.43 -9.90 3.37
C PRO A 206 -11.47 -10.27 2.32
N ILE A 207 -12.59 -10.83 2.78
CA ILE A 207 -13.79 -10.98 1.97
C ILE A 207 -14.68 -9.76 2.26
N ILE A 208 -15.03 -9.02 1.21
CA ILE A 208 -15.84 -7.80 1.32
C ILE A 208 -17.23 -8.09 0.80
N GLU A 209 -18.28 -7.85 1.60
CA GLU A 209 -19.67 -7.96 1.16
C GLU A 209 -20.17 -6.60 0.64
N GLY A 210 -20.70 -6.60 -0.58
CA GLY A 210 -21.37 -5.45 -1.18
C GLY A 210 -22.89 -5.52 -1.02
N LYS A 211 -23.59 -4.47 -1.43
CA LYS A 211 -25.05 -4.37 -1.29
C LYS A 211 -25.80 -4.32 -2.62
N GLU A 212 -25.09 -3.95 -3.68
CA GLU A 212 -25.68 -3.78 -5.00
C GLU A 212 -25.78 -5.11 -5.75
N GLU A 213 -26.80 -5.27 -6.60
CA GLU A 213 -26.95 -6.42 -7.47
C GLU A 213 -26.47 -6.08 -8.89
N PHE A 214 -25.56 -6.87 -9.42
CA PHE A 214 -25.12 -6.74 -10.81
C PHE A 214 -26.15 -7.37 -11.76
N THR A 215 -26.52 -6.66 -12.80
CA THR A 215 -27.55 -7.12 -13.75
C THR A 215 -27.02 -8.27 -14.61
N TYR A 216 -27.63 -9.43 -14.51
CA TYR A 216 -27.26 -10.66 -15.24
C TYR A 216 -25.76 -10.97 -15.18
N PRO A 217 -25.18 -11.17 -13.98
CA PRO A 217 -23.73 -11.22 -13.80
C PRO A 217 -23.08 -12.36 -14.60
N TYR A 218 -23.63 -13.57 -14.58
CA TYR A 218 -23.07 -14.69 -15.33
C TYR A 218 -23.05 -14.42 -16.84
N LEU A 219 -24.15 -13.88 -17.39
CA LEU A 219 -24.25 -13.50 -18.79
C LEU A 219 -23.19 -12.46 -19.16
N HIS A 220 -23.07 -11.40 -18.36
CA HIS A 220 -22.11 -10.34 -18.64
C HIS A 220 -20.65 -10.82 -18.53
N GLY A 221 -20.33 -11.66 -17.55
CA GLY A 221 -19.02 -12.29 -17.44
C GLY A 221 -18.69 -13.11 -18.70
N PHE A 222 -19.65 -13.90 -19.19
CA PHE A 222 -19.50 -14.68 -20.43
C PHE A 222 -19.33 -13.78 -21.66
N ILE A 223 -20.08 -12.68 -21.78
CA ILE A 223 -19.93 -11.69 -22.86
C ILE A 223 -18.53 -11.07 -22.82
N SER A 224 -18.00 -10.80 -21.63
CA SER A 224 -16.64 -10.25 -21.47
C SER A 224 -15.58 -11.20 -22.02
N ALA A 225 -15.82 -12.51 -21.98
CA ALA A 225 -14.99 -13.53 -22.62
C ALA A 225 -15.29 -13.64 -24.14
N ASP A 226 -16.39 -14.27 -24.48
CA ASP A 226 -16.75 -14.74 -25.82
C ASP A 226 -17.82 -13.90 -26.53
N GLY A 227 -18.23 -12.76 -25.99
CA GLY A 227 -19.23 -11.89 -26.60
C GLY A 227 -18.63 -10.86 -27.56
N THR A 228 -19.48 -10.32 -28.43
CA THR A 228 -19.16 -9.15 -29.28
C THR A 228 -20.19 -8.07 -29.03
N MET A 229 -19.73 -6.86 -28.71
CA MET A 229 -20.61 -5.70 -28.60
C MET A 229 -21.09 -5.28 -29.99
N LEU A 230 -22.36 -4.99 -30.09
CA LEU A 230 -23.03 -4.46 -31.25
C LEU A 230 -23.40 -2.98 -30.99
N LYS A 231 -24.09 -2.36 -31.93
CA LYS A 231 -24.70 -1.03 -31.72
C LYS A 231 -25.91 -1.14 -30.77
N ASP A 232 -26.35 -0.01 -30.23
CA ASP A 232 -27.55 0.14 -29.42
C ASP A 232 -27.58 -0.75 -28.17
N ASP A 233 -26.46 -0.77 -27.42
CA ASP A 233 -26.30 -1.52 -26.17
C ASP A 233 -26.65 -3.01 -26.29
N LYS A 234 -26.40 -3.58 -27.45
CA LYS A 234 -26.59 -5.01 -27.70
C LYS A 234 -25.25 -5.75 -27.67
N ALA A 235 -25.31 -7.01 -27.27
CA ALA A 235 -24.20 -7.93 -27.40
C ALA A 235 -24.65 -9.21 -28.10
N ARG A 236 -23.74 -9.82 -28.85
CA ARG A 236 -23.93 -11.14 -29.46
C ARG A 236 -23.03 -12.13 -28.75
N ILE A 237 -23.63 -13.26 -28.38
CA ILE A 237 -22.99 -14.37 -27.68
C ILE A 237 -22.82 -15.51 -28.68
N TYR A 238 -21.71 -16.25 -28.57
CA TYR A 238 -21.41 -17.40 -29.39
C TYR A 238 -21.17 -18.63 -28.52
N LEU A 239 -21.86 -19.72 -28.82
CA LEU A 239 -21.61 -21.04 -28.21
C LEU A 239 -21.17 -22.03 -29.27
N TYR A 240 -20.07 -22.69 -29.03
CA TYR A 240 -19.52 -23.72 -29.89
C TYR A 240 -18.84 -24.83 -29.08
N ASN A 241 -18.77 -26.02 -29.64
CA ASN A 241 -18.12 -27.19 -29.04
C ASN A 241 -18.56 -27.42 -27.58
N LYS A 242 -17.60 -27.41 -26.65
CA LYS A 242 -17.83 -27.67 -25.22
C LYS A 242 -18.67 -26.59 -24.50
N LYS A 243 -18.97 -25.46 -25.17
CA LYS A 243 -19.83 -24.40 -24.62
C LYS A 243 -21.31 -24.55 -24.99
N LEU A 244 -21.66 -25.41 -25.92
CA LEU A 244 -23.04 -25.62 -26.33
C LEU A 244 -24.00 -25.95 -25.17
N PRO A 245 -23.63 -26.76 -24.14
CA PRO A 245 -24.51 -27.02 -23.00
C PRO A 245 -24.87 -25.78 -22.16
N LEU A 246 -24.18 -24.67 -22.32
CA LEU A 246 -24.46 -23.43 -21.59
C LEU A 246 -25.72 -22.70 -22.05
N VAL A 247 -26.40 -23.17 -23.07
CA VAL A 247 -27.58 -22.53 -23.70
C VAL A 247 -28.65 -22.10 -22.70
N GLN A 248 -28.82 -22.80 -21.58
CA GLN A 248 -29.80 -22.50 -20.52
C GLN A 248 -29.19 -21.82 -19.28
N SER A 249 -27.92 -21.41 -19.32
CA SER A 249 -27.19 -21.01 -18.13
C SER A 249 -27.20 -19.50 -17.85
N PHE A 250 -27.78 -18.66 -18.71
CA PHE A 250 -27.59 -17.20 -18.73
C PHE A 250 -28.55 -16.39 -17.85
N GLY A 251 -29.50 -17.03 -17.18
CA GLY A 251 -30.44 -16.37 -16.26
C GLY A 251 -31.57 -15.58 -16.94
N LEU A 252 -31.63 -15.63 -18.26
CA LEU A 252 -32.74 -15.10 -19.07
C LEU A 252 -32.94 -15.96 -20.31
N GLU A 253 -34.14 -15.93 -20.87
CA GLU A 253 -34.45 -16.61 -22.10
C GLU A 253 -33.84 -15.90 -23.31
N LEU A 254 -32.93 -16.58 -24.02
CA LEU A 254 -32.27 -16.08 -25.20
C LEU A 254 -32.81 -16.79 -26.45
N LYS A 255 -33.05 -16.03 -27.52
CA LYS A 255 -33.43 -16.59 -28.81
C LYS A 255 -32.19 -17.04 -29.57
N TRP A 256 -31.90 -18.33 -29.50
CA TRP A 256 -30.74 -18.93 -30.16
C TRP A 256 -31.06 -19.21 -31.63
N ARG A 257 -30.09 -18.94 -32.50
CA ARG A 257 -30.09 -19.26 -33.91
C ARG A 257 -28.82 -20.01 -34.30
N GLN A 258 -28.93 -20.86 -35.32
CA GLN A 258 -27.75 -21.53 -35.88
C GLN A 258 -26.95 -20.51 -36.68
N GLY A 259 -25.68 -20.35 -36.30
CA GLY A 259 -24.68 -19.55 -37.05
C GLY A 259 -23.81 -20.42 -37.95
N SER A 260 -22.81 -19.82 -38.60
CA SER A 260 -21.80 -20.55 -39.37
C SER A 260 -20.93 -21.43 -38.46
N ASN A 261 -20.32 -22.48 -39.01
CA ASN A 261 -19.38 -23.37 -38.31
C ASN A 261 -19.95 -24.09 -37.07
N ASN A 262 -21.19 -24.57 -37.15
CA ASN A 262 -21.85 -25.31 -36.05
C ASN A 262 -21.92 -24.57 -34.70
N ARG A 263 -21.97 -23.26 -34.71
CA ARG A 263 -22.13 -22.43 -33.49
C ARG A 263 -23.61 -22.06 -33.31
N LEU A 264 -24.00 -21.89 -32.05
CA LEU A 264 -25.21 -21.18 -31.70
C LEU A 264 -24.87 -19.71 -31.39
N GLU A 265 -25.74 -18.81 -31.82
CA GLU A 265 -25.60 -17.39 -31.51
C GLU A 265 -26.92 -16.80 -31.03
N ALA A 266 -26.85 -15.88 -30.10
CA ALA A 266 -27.99 -15.10 -29.61
C ALA A 266 -27.60 -13.65 -29.39
N GLU A 267 -28.59 -12.77 -29.52
CA GLU A 267 -28.41 -11.35 -29.21
C GLU A 267 -29.21 -10.98 -27.96
N THR A 268 -28.65 -10.06 -27.18
CA THR A 268 -29.27 -9.56 -25.96
C THR A 268 -28.91 -8.08 -25.77
N ILE A 269 -29.75 -7.36 -25.01
CA ILE A 269 -29.43 -6.02 -24.52
C ILE A 269 -28.55 -6.17 -23.28
N VAL A 270 -27.52 -5.34 -23.17
CA VAL A 270 -26.60 -5.32 -22.04
C VAL A 270 -26.60 -3.92 -21.40
N LYS A 271 -26.47 -3.91 -20.08
CA LYS A 271 -26.43 -2.66 -19.30
C LYS A 271 -25.02 -2.06 -19.23
N TYR A 272 -24.00 -2.88 -19.38
CA TYR A 272 -22.61 -2.49 -19.13
C TYR A 272 -21.72 -2.72 -20.35
N PRO A 273 -20.66 -1.92 -20.56
CA PRO A 273 -19.62 -2.18 -21.56
C PRO A 273 -18.99 -3.58 -21.40
N LYS A 274 -18.45 -4.14 -22.48
CA LYS A 274 -17.94 -5.53 -22.54
C LYS A 274 -17.03 -5.93 -21.36
N TYR A 275 -16.09 -5.07 -20.99
CA TYR A 275 -15.06 -5.38 -20.00
C TYR A 275 -15.33 -4.77 -18.62
N THR A 276 -16.58 -4.47 -18.29
CA THR A 276 -16.93 -4.00 -16.95
C THR A 276 -16.81 -5.14 -15.94
N VAL A 277 -15.90 -5.00 -14.98
CA VAL A 277 -15.72 -5.94 -13.87
C VAL A 277 -16.48 -5.43 -12.65
N PRO A 278 -17.34 -6.24 -11.99
CA PRO A 278 -18.06 -5.79 -10.80
C PRO A 278 -17.10 -5.50 -9.64
N THR A 279 -17.26 -4.33 -9.04
CA THR A 279 -16.50 -3.87 -7.87
C THR A 279 -17.02 -4.49 -6.57
N ALA A 280 -16.38 -4.20 -5.45
CA ALA A 280 -16.82 -4.66 -4.13
C ALA A 280 -18.15 -4.04 -3.66
N GLU A 281 -18.72 -3.07 -4.37
CA GLU A 281 -20.06 -2.54 -4.11
C GLU A 281 -21.15 -3.58 -4.38
N TYR A 282 -20.88 -4.51 -5.30
CA TYR A 282 -21.79 -5.61 -5.64
C TYR A 282 -21.67 -6.77 -4.66
N THR A 283 -22.78 -7.48 -4.46
CA THR A 283 -22.82 -8.66 -3.57
C THR A 283 -21.79 -9.72 -3.97
N ILE A 284 -21.30 -10.50 -3.00
CA ILE A 284 -20.40 -11.64 -3.25
C ILE A 284 -21.01 -12.55 -4.31
N LYS A 285 -22.32 -12.82 -4.23
CA LYS A 285 -23.02 -13.65 -5.21
C LYS A 285 -22.90 -13.09 -6.63
N SER A 286 -23.18 -11.80 -6.83
CA SER A 286 -23.05 -11.14 -8.14
C SER A 286 -21.64 -11.24 -8.71
N ARG A 287 -20.62 -11.02 -7.87
CA ARG A 287 -19.20 -11.10 -8.27
C ARG A 287 -18.79 -12.53 -8.62
N LEU A 288 -19.24 -13.53 -7.87
CA LEU A 288 -18.96 -14.94 -8.15
C LEU A 288 -19.69 -15.44 -9.41
N ASP A 289 -20.94 -15.05 -9.60
CA ASP A 289 -21.70 -15.40 -10.81
C ASP A 289 -21.05 -14.78 -12.07
N TRP A 290 -20.60 -13.51 -11.96
CA TRP A 290 -19.87 -12.84 -13.04
C TRP A 290 -18.55 -13.56 -13.36
N LEU A 291 -17.77 -13.90 -12.31
CA LEU A 291 -16.51 -14.63 -12.44
C LEU A 291 -16.72 -16.02 -13.06
N ALA A 292 -17.80 -16.73 -12.67
CA ALA A 292 -18.16 -18.01 -13.25
C ALA A 292 -18.45 -17.88 -14.75
N GLY A 293 -19.22 -16.87 -15.16
CA GLY A 293 -19.50 -16.61 -16.57
C GLY A 293 -18.23 -16.34 -17.39
N TRP A 294 -17.32 -15.52 -16.88
CA TRP A 294 -16.04 -15.24 -17.54
C TRP A 294 -15.16 -16.49 -17.65
N LEU A 295 -15.04 -17.26 -16.56
CA LEU A 295 -14.25 -18.51 -16.56
C LEU A 295 -14.86 -19.59 -17.45
N ASP A 296 -16.18 -19.70 -17.51
CA ASP A 296 -16.84 -20.61 -18.42
C ASP A 296 -16.70 -20.19 -19.90
N GLY A 297 -16.47 -18.90 -20.17
CA GLY A 297 -16.06 -18.41 -21.47
C GLY A 297 -14.60 -18.74 -21.78
N ASP A 298 -13.67 -18.04 -21.17
CA ASP A 298 -12.23 -18.03 -21.49
C ASP A 298 -11.34 -18.81 -20.50
N GLY A 299 -11.94 -19.46 -19.51
CA GLY A 299 -11.20 -20.20 -18.49
C GLY A 299 -10.92 -21.65 -18.83
N SER A 300 -9.98 -22.20 -18.07
CA SER A 300 -9.62 -23.63 -18.05
C SER A 300 -9.22 -24.09 -16.66
N VAL A 301 -9.22 -25.41 -16.44
CA VAL A 301 -8.71 -26.03 -15.22
C VAL A 301 -7.30 -26.54 -15.49
N TYR A 302 -6.34 -26.02 -14.75
CA TYR A 302 -4.97 -26.54 -14.75
C TYR A 302 -4.85 -27.62 -13.68
N ARG A 303 -4.38 -28.80 -14.10
CA ARG A 303 -4.26 -29.98 -13.23
C ARG A 303 -2.80 -30.34 -13.00
N ASN A 304 -2.43 -30.52 -11.74
CA ASN A 304 -1.13 -31.04 -11.35
C ASN A 304 -1.34 -32.08 -10.22
N GLY A 305 -1.41 -33.35 -10.58
CA GLY A 305 -1.87 -34.40 -9.68
C GLY A 305 -3.30 -34.13 -9.20
N ASP A 306 -3.52 -34.19 -7.90
CA ASP A 306 -4.82 -33.89 -7.26
C ASP A 306 -5.09 -32.38 -7.10
N ASN A 307 -4.16 -31.53 -7.47
CA ASN A 307 -4.32 -30.09 -7.38
C ASN A 307 -4.92 -29.53 -8.66
N GLU A 308 -6.07 -28.90 -8.54
CA GLU A 308 -6.77 -28.25 -9.64
C GLU A 308 -6.84 -26.74 -9.38
N ALA A 309 -6.31 -25.95 -10.30
CA ALA A 309 -6.28 -24.50 -10.28
C ALA A 309 -7.13 -23.94 -11.42
N LEU A 310 -7.76 -22.79 -11.21
CA LEU A 310 -8.49 -22.09 -12.26
C LEU A 310 -7.55 -21.11 -12.97
N VAL A 311 -7.68 -21.09 -14.30
CA VAL A 311 -6.89 -20.22 -15.16
C VAL A 311 -7.83 -19.51 -16.11
N GLY A 312 -7.71 -18.19 -16.20
CA GLY A 312 -8.36 -17.40 -17.24
C GLY A 312 -7.34 -16.59 -18.01
N SER A 313 -7.70 -16.07 -19.17
CA SER A 313 -6.77 -15.32 -20.00
C SER A 313 -7.44 -14.19 -20.77
N SER A 314 -6.67 -13.12 -21.07
CA SER A 314 -7.13 -11.99 -21.89
C SER A 314 -5.95 -11.30 -22.58
N SER A 315 -6.21 -10.67 -23.70
CA SER A 315 -5.27 -9.73 -24.34
C SER A 315 -5.44 -8.30 -23.86
N ASN A 316 -6.42 -8.03 -22.99
CA ASN A 316 -6.65 -6.72 -22.40
C ASN A 316 -6.02 -6.67 -20.99
N GLU A 317 -4.94 -5.91 -20.85
CA GLU A 317 -4.18 -5.81 -19.60
C GLU A 317 -4.98 -5.16 -18.47
N VAL A 318 -5.69 -4.08 -18.77
CA VAL A 318 -6.52 -3.37 -17.79
C VAL A 318 -7.59 -4.31 -17.23
N PHE A 319 -8.30 -4.98 -18.12
CA PHE A 319 -9.36 -5.92 -17.75
C PHE A 319 -8.85 -7.08 -16.87
N ILE A 320 -7.68 -7.66 -17.19
CA ILE A 320 -7.14 -8.78 -16.38
C ILE A 320 -6.65 -8.29 -15.00
N LYS A 321 -6.15 -7.05 -14.88
CA LYS A 321 -5.81 -6.42 -13.60
C LYS A 321 -7.07 -6.10 -12.76
N GLU A 322 -8.16 -5.66 -13.40
CA GLU A 322 -9.44 -5.46 -12.71
C GLU A 322 -10.02 -6.78 -12.17
N ILE A 323 -9.86 -7.91 -12.89
CA ILE A 323 -10.22 -9.23 -12.38
C ILE A 323 -9.32 -9.63 -11.19
N GLN A 324 -8.05 -9.27 -11.20
CA GLN A 324 -7.17 -9.50 -10.06
C GLN A 324 -7.64 -8.71 -8.83
N SER A 325 -8.09 -7.46 -9.00
CA SER A 325 -8.68 -6.65 -7.94
C SER A 325 -10.03 -7.20 -7.45
N LEU A 326 -10.89 -7.69 -8.35
CA LEU A 326 -12.13 -8.38 -7.97
C LEU A 326 -11.82 -9.59 -7.07
N LEU A 327 -10.86 -10.44 -7.47
CA LEU A 327 -10.43 -11.62 -6.71
C LEU A 327 -9.87 -11.24 -5.34
N LEU A 328 -9.13 -10.14 -5.24
CA LEU A 328 -8.62 -9.60 -3.99
C LEU A 328 -9.76 -9.33 -2.99
N THR A 329 -10.89 -8.78 -3.46
CA THR A 329 -12.08 -8.50 -2.63
C THR A 329 -12.90 -9.75 -2.27
N LEU A 330 -12.58 -10.90 -2.87
CA LEU A 330 -13.14 -12.22 -2.56
C LEU A 330 -12.17 -13.09 -1.74
N GLY A 331 -11.14 -12.49 -1.16
CA GLY A 331 -10.18 -13.20 -0.31
C GLY A 331 -9.08 -13.97 -1.06
N VAL A 332 -8.85 -13.66 -2.34
CA VAL A 332 -7.95 -14.41 -3.22
C VAL A 332 -6.82 -13.57 -3.76
N ASN A 333 -5.59 -14.04 -3.60
CA ASN A 333 -4.39 -13.48 -4.24
C ASN A 333 -4.06 -14.25 -5.53
N ALA A 334 -4.57 -13.76 -6.67
CA ALA A 334 -4.32 -14.36 -7.97
C ALA A 334 -3.03 -13.81 -8.61
N LYS A 335 -2.38 -14.63 -9.44
CA LYS A 335 -1.15 -14.28 -10.13
C LYS A 335 -1.41 -14.01 -11.61
N ILE A 336 -0.99 -12.84 -12.10
CA ILE A 336 -0.95 -12.52 -13.53
C ILE A 336 0.44 -12.86 -14.10
N SER A 337 0.48 -13.44 -15.28
CA SER A 337 1.69 -13.71 -16.05
C SER A 337 1.46 -13.47 -17.54
N THR A 338 2.50 -13.02 -18.24
CA THR A 338 2.49 -12.94 -19.71
C THR A 338 2.68 -14.33 -20.27
N VAL A 339 1.75 -14.77 -21.13
CA VAL A 339 1.81 -16.05 -21.84
C VAL A 339 2.49 -15.89 -23.19
N LYS A 340 2.26 -14.74 -23.84
CA LYS A 340 2.72 -14.46 -25.19
C LYS A 340 2.95 -12.96 -25.34
N GLU A 341 4.13 -12.57 -25.81
CA GLU A 341 4.41 -11.19 -26.15
C GLU A 341 3.73 -10.80 -27.47
N ALA A 342 3.55 -9.50 -27.70
CA ALA A 342 3.00 -9.01 -28.95
C ALA A 342 3.96 -9.30 -30.11
N GLY A 343 3.44 -9.78 -31.24
CA GLY A 343 4.27 -10.12 -32.40
C GLY A 343 3.52 -10.92 -33.47
N PHE A 344 4.22 -11.27 -34.53
CA PHE A 344 3.70 -12.13 -35.59
C PHE A 344 3.91 -13.61 -35.25
N TYR A 345 2.85 -14.40 -35.38
CA TYR A 345 2.86 -15.82 -35.09
C TYR A 345 2.16 -16.60 -36.19
N LYS A 346 2.71 -17.74 -36.56
CA LYS A 346 2.06 -18.68 -37.46
C LYS A 346 0.89 -19.34 -36.79
N LEU A 347 -0.31 -19.04 -37.26
CA LEU A 347 -1.55 -19.65 -36.79
C LEU A 347 -2.24 -20.38 -37.93
N PRO A 348 -2.99 -21.47 -37.62
CA PRO A 348 -3.75 -22.19 -38.64
C PRO A 348 -4.82 -21.29 -39.25
N LEU A 349 -5.02 -21.39 -40.54
CA LEU A 349 -6.12 -20.76 -41.25
C LEU A 349 -7.44 -21.38 -40.79
N ASN A 350 -8.47 -20.55 -40.61
CA ASN A 350 -9.80 -21.00 -40.16
C ASN A 350 -10.67 -21.52 -41.31
N ASP A 351 -10.05 -22.00 -42.40
CA ASP A 351 -10.70 -22.51 -43.63
C ASP A 351 -10.75 -24.05 -43.71
N GLY A 352 -10.21 -24.73 -42.70
CA GLY A 352 -10.14 -26.21 -42.66
C GLY A 352 -9.04 -26.79 -43.55
N SER A 353 -8.22 -25.97 -44.22
CA SER A 353 -7.13 -26.42 -45.10
C SER A 353 -5.93 -27.02 -44.37
N GLY A 354 -5.80 -26.78 -43.07
CA GLY A 354 -4.60 -27.15 -42.30
C GLY A 354 -3.38 -26.25 -42.55
N ASN A 355 -3.51 -25.24 -43.42
CA ASN A 355 -2.45 -24.29 -43.72
C ASN A 355 -2.29 -23.24 -42.59
N TYR A 356 -1.12 -22.62 -42.54
CA TYR A 356 -0.75 -21.59 -41.57
C TYR A 356 -0.49 -20.28 -42.26
N SER A 357 -0.82 -19.16 -41.58
CA SER A 357 -0.44 -17.82 -42.01
C SER A 357 0.08 -17.02 -40.82
N ASP A 358 0.85 -15.97 -41.11
CA ASP A 358 1.37 -15.07 -40.09
C ASP A 358 0.28 -14.07 -39.67
N TYR A 359 -0.07 -14.09 -38.39
CA TYR A 359 -1.00 -13.16 -37.78
C TYR A 359 -0.32 -12.34 -36.70
N TYR A 360 -0.58 -11.05 -36.68
CA TYR A 360 -0.17 -10.21 -35.56
C TYR A 360 -1.06 -10.51 -34.35
N CYS A 361 -0.45 -11.00 -33.27
CA CYS A 361 -1.10 -11.26 -32.01
C CYS A 361 -0.73 -10.17 -31.01
N LYS A 362 -1.72 -9.65 -30.28
CA LYS A 362 -1.51 -8.78 -29.13
C LYS A 362 -0.85 -9.56 -28.00
N LYS A 363 -0.20 -8.85 -27.09
CA LYS A 363 0.29 -9.43 -25.83
C LYS A 363 -0.85 -10.15 -25.13
N HIS A 364 -0.58 -11.33 -24.58
CA HIS A 364 -1.59 -12.19 -23.97
C HIS A 364 -1.23 -12.50 -22.54
N TYR A 365 -2.15 -12.21 -21.64
CA TYR A 365 -1.99 -12.35 -20.20
C TYR A 365 -2.82 -13.54 -19.69
N ARG A 366 -2.33 -14.15 -18.63
CA ARG A 366 -3.01 -15.23 -17.93
C ARG A 366 -3.11 -14.88 -16.45
N ILE A 367 -4.29 -15.06 -15.86
CA ILE A 367 -4.48 -15.05 -14.42
C ILE A 367 -4.62 -16.48 -13.91
N LEU A 368 -3.88 -16.78 -12.85
CA LEU A 368 -3.88 -18.08 -12.16
C LEU A 368 -4.46 -17.90 -10.77
N ILE A 369 -5.53 -18.64 -10.49
CA ILE A 369 -6.09 -18.82 -9.16
C ILE A 369 -5.59 -20.17 -8.68
N ASN A 370 -4.73 -20.20 -7.67
CA ASN A 370 -4.12 -21.44 -7.18
C ASN A 370 -5.17 -22.44 -6.66
N SER A 371 -4.75 -23.68 -6.40
CA SER A 371 -5.70 -24.75 -6.05
C SER A 371 -6.43 -24.53 -4.73
N ASP A 372 -5.80 -23.92 -3.72
CA ASP A 372 -6.43 -23.67 -2.43
C ASP A 372 -7.40 -22.49 -2.52
N ASP A 373 -7.02 -21.41 -3.24
CA ASP A 373 -7.92 -20.29 -3.51
C ASP A 373 -9.09 -20.68 -4.42
N THR A 374 -8.88 -21.63 -5.33
CA THR A 374 -9.97 -22.25 -6.10
C THR A 374 -10.98 -22.93 -5.18
N GLN A 375 -10.52 -23.71 -4.18
CA GLN A 375 -11.42 -24.32 -3.19
C GLN A 375 -12.11 -23.26 -2.31
N ASN A 376 -11.40 -22.18 -1.92
CA ASN A 376 -12.00 -21.07 -1.19
C ASN A 376 -13.16 -20.44 -1.96
N LEU A 377 -12.99 -20.17 -3.26
CA LEU A 377 -14.05 -19.62 -4.11
C LEU A 377 -15.23 -20.60 -4.27
N LEU A 378 -14.99 -21.90 -4.42
CA LEU A 378 -16.05 -22.92 -4.48
C LEU A 378 -16.84 -22.99 -3.15
N ASN A 379 -16.15 -22.86 -2.02
CA ASN A 379 -16.80 -22.83 -0.70
C ASN A 379 -17.57 -21.52 -0.47
N LEU A 380 -17.13 -20.41 -1.07
CA LEU A 380 -17.81 -19.11 -1.04
C LEU A 380 -19.06 -19.09 -1.93
N GLY A 381 -19.21 -20.07 -2.85
CA GLY A 381 -20.38 -20.23 -3.71
C GLY A 381 -20.10 -20.08 -5.21
N LEU A 382 -18.85 -20.08 -5.66
CA LEU A 382 -18.52 -20.08 -7.10
C LEU A 382 -19.15 -21.32 -7.77
N ASN A 383 -20.02 -21.08 -8.75
CA ASN A 383 -20.78 -22.13 -9.44
C ASN A 383 -20.50 -22.11 -10.95
N LEU A 384 -19.46 -22.84 -11.36
CA LEU A 384 -19.09 -23.03 -12.75
C LEU A 384 -20.09 -23.96 -13.44
N LYS A 385 -20.45 -23.66 -14.67
CA LYS A 385 -21.41 -24.46 -15.46
C LYS A 385 -20.72 -25.36 -16.49
N ARG A 386 -19.58 -24.96 -17.01
CA ARG A 386 -18.77 -25.68 -17.99
C ARG A 386 -17.54 -26.35 -17.37
N LEU A 387 -16.84 -25.62 -16.54
CA LEU A 387 -15.63 -26.14 -15.93
C LEU A 387 -15.97 -27.02 -14.73
N VAL A 388 -15.35 -28.18 -14.66
CA VAL A 388 -15.53 -29.12 -13.56
C VAL A 388 -14.24 -29.12 -12.73
N VAL A 389 -14.38 -28.73 -11.47
CA VAL A 389 -13.29 -28.74 -10.48
C VAL A 389 -13.69 -29.68 -9.35
N LYS A 390 -12.78 -30.58 -8.98
CA LYS A 390 -12.97 -31.53 -7.88
C LYS A 390 -12.92 -30.78 -6.55
N LYS A 391 -13.98 -30.89 -5.75
CA LYS A 391 -13.96 -30.39 -4.37
C LYS A 391 -13.02 -31.23 -3.51
N ARG A 392 -12.21 -30.57 -2.69
CA ARG A 392 -11.34 -31.17 -1.71
C ARG A 392 -11.21 -30.28 -0.48
N ASP A 393 -10.82 -30.87 0.63
CA ASP A 393 -10.47 -30.10 1.81
C ASP A 393 -9.13 -29.37 1.63
N ILE A 394 -9.04 -28.16 2.16
CA ILE A 394 -7.82 -27.37 2.16
C ILE A 394 -6.90 -27.93 3.25
N GLN A 395 -5.86 -28.62 2.85
CA GLN A 395 -4.93 -29.28 3.77
C GLN A 395 -3.88 -28.34 4.39
N ARG A 396 -3.59 -27.23 3.72
CA ARG A 396 -2.59 -26.24 4.17
C ARG A 396 -3.05 -24.82 3.82
N LYS A 397 -2.94 -23.90 4.78
CA LYS A 397 -2.98 -22.47 4.49
C LYS A 397 -1.63 -22.05 3.87
N ALA A 398 -1.39 -22.47 2.65
CA ALA A 398 -0.17 -22.15 1.92
C ALA A 398 -0.35 -20.84 1.15
N ALA A 399 -0.39 -19.71 1.85
CA ALA A 399 -0.22 -18.44 1.17
C ALA A 399 1.12 -18.47 0.40
N GLN A 400 1.10 -18.23 -0.89
CA GLN A 400 2.31 -18.19 -1.71
C GLN A 400 3.11 -16.92 -1.38
N PHE A 401 4.44 -17.00 -1.48
CA PHE A 401 5.27 -15.81 -1.42
C PHE A 401 5.10 -15.00 -2.70
N VAL A 402 4.88 -13.72 -2.52
CA VAL A 402 5.11 -12.73 -3.57
C VAL A 402 6.58 -12.34 -3.51
N VAL A 403 7.26 -12.35 -4.64
CA VAL A 403 8.69 -12.09 -4.75
C VAL A 403 8.90 -10.83 -5.56
N VAL A 404 9.84 -9.98 -5.16
CA VAL A 404 10.29 -8.83 -5.96
C VAL A 404 10.96 -9.35 -7.23
N VAL A 405 10.49 -8.92 -8.39
CA VAL A 405 11.05 -9.30 -9.69
C VAL A 405 12.04 -8.25 -10.16
N ASP A 406 11.71 -6.97 -9.96
CA ASP A 406 12.51 -5.86 -10.44
C ASP A 406 12.18 -4.58 -9.68
N VAL A 407 13.17 -3.69 -9.57
CA VAL A 407 13.03 -2.33 -9.03
C VAL A 407 13.61 -1.37 -10.07
N GLN A 408 12.77 -0.59 -10.71
CA GLN A 408 13.14 0.25 -11.85
C GLN A 408 13.03 1.73 -11.52
N ASP A 409 14.03 2.49 -11.89
CA ASP A 409 13.97 3.95 -12.00
C ASP A 409 13.59 4.31 -13.44
N ASN A 410 12.32 4.63 -13.65
CA ASN A 410 11.79 5.03 -14.94
C ASN A 410 11.83 6.55 -15.16
N GLY A 411 12.51 7.29 -14.29
CA GLY A 411 12.54 8.76 -14.32
C GLY A 411 11.17 9.40 -14.06
N ARG A 412 10.25 8.68 -13.41
CA ARG A 412 8.91 9.16 -13.11
C ARG A 412 8.92 10.07 -11.89
N TYR A 413 8.26 11.21 -12.04
CA TYR A 413 7.95 12.14 -10.95
C TYR A 413 6.43 12.29 -10.85
N SER A 414 5.89 12.31 -9.63
CA SER A 414 4.46 12.49 -9.40
C SER A 414 4.20 13.01 -7.99
N ASP A 415 2.98 13.52 -7.80
CA ASP A 415 2.44 13.76 -6.47
C ASP A 415 2.32 12.43 -5.71
N THR A 416 2.45 12.50 -4.40
CA THR A 416 2.41 11.31 -3.56
C THR A 416 1.38 11.42 -2.46
N TYR A 417 0.88 10.26 -2.04
CA TYR A 417 -0.23 10.14 -1.09
C TYR A 417 0.06 9.03 -0.09
N CYS A 418 -0.44 9.19 1.12
CA CYS A 418 -0.37 8.16 2.15
C CYS A 418 -1.48 8.35 3.20
N PHE A 419 -1.50 7.46 4.16
CA PHE A 419 -2.29 7.56 5.39
C PHE A 419 -1.46 7.03 6.56
N THR A 420 -1.79 7.43 7.78
CA THR A 420 -1.20 6.84 8.98
C THR A 420 -2.14 5.77 9.52
N GLU A 421 -1.75 4.52 9.41
CA GLU A 421 -2.46 3.39 10.01
C GLU A 421 -1.93 3.20 11.45
N PRO A 422 -2.80 3.34 12.49
CA PRO A 422 -2.33 3.52 13.88
C PRO A 422 -1.97 2.21 14.60
N LYS A 423 -2.26 1.02 14.01
CA LYS A 423 -2.14 -0.26 14.73
C LYS A 423 -0.92 -1.07 14.31
N ARG A 424 -0.64 -1.15 13.02
CA ARG A 424 0.44 -1.96 12.45
C ARG A 424 1.36 -1.17 11.54
N HIS A 425 1.03 0.09 11.24
CA HIS A 425 1.73 0.93 10.26
C HIS A 425 1.86 0.26 8.89
N MET A 426 0.80 -0.46 8.49
CA MET A 426 0.73 -1.18 7.22
C MET A 426 -0.55 -0.82 6.47
N GLY A 427 -0.50 -0.98 5.15
CA GLY A 427 -1.64 -0.89 4.26
C GLY A 427 -1.43 -1.70 3.01
N VAL A 428 -2.52 -2.01 2.33
CA VAL A 428 -2.48 -2.72 1.06
C VAL A 428 -2.52 -1.71 -0.08
N PHE A 429 -1.43 -1.64 -0.84
CA PHE A 429 -1.23 -0.73 -1.97
C PHE A 429 -1.05 -1.56 -3.25
N ASN A 430 -1.90 -1.34 -4.25
CA ASN A 430 -1.98 -2.18 -5.46
C ASN A 430 -2.03 -3.68 -5.16
N GLY A 431 -2.70 -4.07 -4.06
CA GLY A 431 -2.78 -5.45 -3.61
C GLY A 431 -1.48 -6.01 -2.99
N ILE A 432 -0.54 -5.16 -2.62
CA ILE A 432 0.71 -5.52 -1.93
C ILE A 432 0.65 -4.93 -0.53
N LEU A 433 0.90 -5.74 0.50
CA LEU A 433 0.96 -5.26 1.88
C LEU A 433 2.33 -4.64 2.13
N THR A 434 2.36 -3.32 2.38
CA THR A 434 3.58 -2.54 2.65
C THR A 434 3.41 -1.63 3.86
N GLY A 435 4.48 -0.99 4.30
CA GLY A 435 4.47 -0.06 5.43
C GLY A 435 4.02 1.35 5.04
N ASN A 436 3.70 2.12 6.06
CA ASN A 436 3.62 3.57 6.01
C ASN A 436 4.73 4.19 6.89
N CYS A 437 5.08 5.45 6.68
CA CYS A 437 6.31 6.03 7.21
C CYS A 437 6.12 7.23 8.14
N SER A 438 7.16 7.49 9.02
CA SER A 438 7.21 8.60 9.96
C SER A 438 8.67 8.91 10.31
N GLU A 439 9.37 9.80 9.56
CA GLU A 439 10.84 9.99 9.73
C GLU A 439 11.37 11.42 9.69
N ILE A 440 10.55 12.47 9.59
CA ILE A 440 11.01 13.85 9.46
C ILE A 440 10.49 14.71 10.61
N LEU A 441 11.38 15.48 11.27
CA LEU A 441 11.04 16.40 12.33
C LEU A 441 11.15 17.83 11.83
N GLN A 442 10.04 18.56 11.74
CA GLN A 442 10.01 19.97 11.32
C GLN A 442 8.91 20.73 12.03
N VAL A 443 9.06 22.07 12.05
CA VAL A 443 8.04 22.99 12.52
C VAL A 443 6.85 23.00 11.57
N GLN A 444 5.66 22.85 12.12
CA GLN A 444 4.39 22.92 11.39
C GLN A 444 3.51 24.01 11.99
N THR A 445 2.82 24.76 11.15
CA THR A 445 1.77 25.69 11.56
C THR A 445 0.52 25.47 10.73
N ASP A 446 -0.64 25.60 11.38
CA ASP A 446 -1.93 25.39 10.71
C ASP A 446 -2.23 26.50 9.71
N SER A 447 -2.86 26.15 8.60
CA SER A 447 -3.45 27.11 7.66
C SER A 447 -4.86 27.48 8.09
N GLU A 448 -5.26 28.75 7.90
CA GLU A 448 -6.64 29.19 8.11
C GLU A 448 -7.31 29.46 6.77
N MET A 449 -8.51 28.90 6.57
CA MET A 449 -9.32 29.12 5.37
C MET A 449 -10.44 30.11 5.67
N LYS A 450 -10.83 30.90 4.65
CA LYS A 450 -12.06 31.71 4.67
C LYS A 450 -13.26 30.86 4.27
N GLU A 451 -14.47 31.38 4.49
CA GLU A 451 -15.71 30.69 4.10
C GLU A 451 -15.83 30.43 2.60
N ASP A 452 -15.17 31.23 1.76
CA ASP A 452 -15.12 31.08 0.31
C ASP A 452 -14.12 30.01 -0.18
N GLY A 453 -13.42 29.32 0.75
CA GLY A 453 -12.42 28.31 0.45
C GLY A 453 -11.04 28.86 0.08
N SER A 454 -10.84 30.18 0.09
CA SER A 454 -9.52 30.79 -0.07
C SER A 454 -8.76 30.82 1.27
N TYR A 455 -7.41 30.90 1.21
CA TYR A 455 -6.61 31.00 2.41
C TYR A 455 -6.74 32.39 3.05
N LYS A 456 -7.05 32.42 4.35
CA LYS A 456 -6.86 33.61 5.21
C LYS A 456 -5.41 33.71 5.65
N PHE A 457 -4.81 32.58 5.99
CA PHE A 457 -3.41 32.43 6.36
C PHE A 457 -2.91 31.08 5.82
N ILE A 458 -1.72 31.08 5.19
CA ILE A 458 -1.05 29.87 4.72
C ILE A 458 -0.03 29.47 5.76
N GLY A 459 -0.25 28.34 6.41
CA GLY A 459 0.68 27.75 7.38
C GLY A 459 1.94 27.19 6.72
N LYS A 460 2.74 26.51 7.53
CA LYS A 460 3.97 25.83 7.10
C LYS A 460 3.80 24.33 7.30
N ASP A 461 4.11 23.58 6.27
CA ASP A 461 4.07 22.13 6.30
C ASP A 461 5.46 21.52 6.10
N VAL A 462 5.57 20.21 6.29
CA VAL A 462 6.85 19.50 6.30
C VAL A 462 7.39 19.27 4.89
N SER A 463 8.68 19.57 4.68
CA SER A 463 9.44 19.24 3.47
C SER A 463 10.86 18.84 3.87
N CYS A 464 11.46 17.82 3.23
CA CYS A 464 12.85 17.46 3.47
C CYS A 464 13.49 16.80 2.25
N ASN A 465 14.68 17.27 1.88
CA ASN A 465 15.50 16.71 0.82
C ASN A 465 16.53 15.77 1.45
N LEU A 466 16.45 14.48 1.12
CA LEU A 466 17.26 13.44 1.75
C LEU A 466 18.43 13.02 0.88
N GLY A 467 19.57 12.70 1.53
CA GLY A 467 20.74 12.10 0.93
C GLY A 467 21.52 11.29 1.95
N SER A 468 22.38 10.39 1.52
CA SER A 468 23.18 9.58 2.44
C SER A 468 24.62 9.48 1.98
N LEU A 469 25.53 9.62 2.94
CA LEU A 469 26.97 9.42 2.75
C LEU A 469 27.41 8.07 3.29
N ASN A 470 28.20 7.33 2.53
CA ASN A 470 28.94 6.20 3.09
C ASN A 470 30.05 6.74 4.00
N VAL A 471 29.84 6.67 5.32
CA VAL A 471 30.72 7.24 6.34
C VAL A 471 32.15 6.69 6.22
N PHE A 472 32.29 5.39 5.99
CA PHE A 472 33.61 4.75 5.84
C PHE A 472 34.40 5.36 4.67
N LYS A 473 33.77 5.50 3.50
CA LYS A 473 34.43 6.10 2.33
C LYS A 473 34.66 7.60 2.49
N ALA A 474 33.69 8.30 3.06
CA ALA A 474 33.79 9.75 3.27
C ALA A 474 34.90 10.09 4.25
N PHE A 475 35.01 9.37 5.38
CA PHE A 475 36.02 9.59 6.40
C PHE A 475 37.46 9.34 5.89
N HIS A 476 37.64 8.31 5.04
CA HIS A 476 38.93 8.00 4.43
C HIS A 476 39.23 8.85 3.19
N SER A 477 38.36 9.77 2.81
CA SER A 477 38.61 10.72 1.74
C SER A 477 39.57 11.81 2.23
N PRO A 478 40.60 12.22 1.44
CA PRO A 478 41.48 13.32 1.77
C PRO A 478 40.75 14.66 1.91
N ASN A 479 39.52 14.74 1.42
CA ASN A 479 38.67 15.94 1.43
C ASN A 479 37.37 15.72 2.20
N PHE A 480 37.39 15.03 3.35
CA PHE A 480 36.22 14.68 4.16
C PHE A 480 35.28 15.87 4.41
N ALA A 481 35.81 16.97 4.93
CA ALA A 481 35.02 18.18 5.21
C ALA A 481 34.34 18.75 3.94
N LYS A 482 35.06 18.79 2.81
CA LYS A 482 34.48 19.20 1.52
C LYS A 482 33.41 18.26 1.02
N THR A 483 33.58 16.96 1.24
CA THR A 483 32.56 15.96 0.85
C THR A 483 31.24 16.20 1.59
N ILE A 484 31.29 16.48 2.88
CA ILE A 484 30.10 16.84 3.67
C ILE A 484 29.51 18.17 3.18
N GLU A 485 30.36 19.22 3.05
CA GLU A 485 29.93 20.53 2.57
C GLU A 485 29.21 20.45 1.21
N PHE A 486 29.82 19.76 0.24
CA PHE A 486 29.19 19.54 -1.09
C PHE A 486 27.88 18.81 -1.00
N SER A 487 27.76 17.78 -0.16
CA SER A 487 26.53 17.02 0.03
C SER A 487 25.43 17.88 0.61
N CYS A 488 25.70 18.67 1.63
CA CYS A 488 24.74 19.61 2.20
C CYS A 488 24.32 20.68 1.17
N ARG A 489 25.31 21.31 0.47
CA ARG A 489 25.00 22.29 -0.59
C ARG A 489 24.18 21.69 -1.74
N ALA A 490 24.45 20.46 -2.13
CA ALA A 490 23.69 19.77 -3.18
C ALA A 490 22.23 19.58 -2.74
N LEU A 491 21.99 19.12 -1.51
CA LEU A 491 20.63 18.96 -0.97
C LEU A 491 19.90 20.30 -0.81
N THR A 492 20.59 21.34 -0.32
CA THR A 492 20.02 22.70 -0.25
C THR A 492 19.66 23.20 -1.65
N LYS A 493 20.52 22.93 -2.66
CA LYS A 493 20.22 23.33 -4.04
C LYS A 493 19.03 22.59 -4.63
N VAL A 494 18.81 21.33 -4.26
CA VAL A 494 17.59 20.59 -4.59
C VAL A 494 16.36 21.29 -3.98
N SER A 495 16.43 21.69 -2.71
CA SER A 495 15.36 22.46 -2.06
C SER A 495 15.05 23.76 -2.80
N ASP A 496 16.08 24.54 -3.16
CA ASP A 496 15.93 25.80 -3.90
C ASP A 496 15.27 25.63 -5.28
N LEU A 497 15.59 24.53 -5.95
CA LEU A 497 15.07 24.23 -7.29
C LEU A 497 13.68 23.55 -7.26
N SER A 498 13.23 23.11 -6.10
CA SER A 498 11.90 22.51 -5.93
C SER A 498 10.81 23.57 -6.07
N ASN A 499 9.91 23.37 -7.04
CA ASN A 499 8.76 24.26 -7.25
C ASN A 499 7.49 23.57 -6.74
N ILE A 500 7.05 23.95 -5.54
CA ILE A 500 5.92 23.34 -4.83
C ILE A 500 4.74 24.33 -4.68
N ALA A 501 4.68 25.36 -5.51
CA ALA A 501 3.71 26.46 -5.42
C ALA A 501 2.24 26.00 -5.48
N CYS A 502 1.96 24.79 -6.00
CA CYS A 502 0.63 24.20 -6.05
C CYS A 502 0.12 23.69 -4.68
N VAL A 503 1.02 23.49 -3.68
CA VAL A 503 0.65 23.28 -2.26
C VAL A 503 1.29 24.37 -1.41
N PRO A 504 0.59 25.48 -1.22
CA PRO A 504 1.17 26.69 -0.62
C PRO A 504 1.75 26.49 0.77
N SER A 505 1.21 25.58 1.59
CA SER A 505 1.73 25.29 2.93
C SER A 505 3.07 24.54 2.91
N ILE A 506 3.24 23.60 1.97
CA ILE A 506 4.52 22.88 1.79
C ILE A 506 5.55 23.81 1.16
N ASP A 507 5.16 24.60 0.17
CA ASP A 507 6.03 25.61 -0.45
C ASP A 507 6.54 26.62 0.60
N ASN A 508 5.65 27.07 1.48
CA ASN A 508 5.99 27.94 2.60
C ASN A 508 6.95 27.25 3.57
N GLY A 509 6.70 25.98 3.92
CA GLY A 509 7.57 25.17 4.77
C GLY A 509 8.95 24.96 4.15
N ASN A 510 9.01 24.60 2.86
CA ASN A 510 10.27 24.41 2.13
C ASN A 510 11.10 25.70 2.02
N LYS A 511 10.49 26.82 1.63
CA LYS A 511 11.16 28.12 1.52
C LYS A 511 11.69 28.65 2.86
N MET A 512 11.05 28.30 3.95
CA MET A 512 11.48 28.74 5.27
C MET A 512 12.51 27.83 5.90
N SER A 513 12.39 26.51 5.74
CA SER A 513 13.27 25.56 6.42
C SER A 513 14.47 25.17 5.58
N HIS A 514 14.35 25.10 4.24
CA HIS A 514 15.32 24.44 3.36
C HIS A 514 15.83 23.12 3.95
N ALA A 515 14.94 22.37 4.62
CA ALA A 515 15.33 21.23 5.42
C ALA A 515 15.95 20.14 4.55
N ILE A 516 17.08 19.63 5.04
CA ILE A 516 17.81 18.53 4.43
C ILE A 516 18.05 17.43 5.46
N GLY A 517 18.05 16.18 5.00
CA GLY A 517 18.46 15.03 5.79
C GLY A 517 19.68 14.37 5.16
N LEU A 518 20.87 14.57 5.72
CA LEU A 518 22.09 13.92 5.29
C LEU A 518 22.40 12.73 6.20
N GLY A 519 22.07 11.51 5.75
CA GLY A 519 22.25 10.28 6.49
C GLY A 519 23.67 9.72 6.44
N ALA A 520 24.00 8.86 7.41
CA ALA A 520 25.29 8.20 7.56
C ALA A 520 25.12 6.68 7.28
N MET A 521 25.51 6.22 6.11
CA MET A 521 25.52 4.79 5.75
C MET A 521 26.82 4.12 6.20
N ASN A 522 26.72 2.80 6.52
CA ASN A 522 27.86 1.98 6.91
C ASN A 522 28.59 2.44 8.20
N LEU A 523 27.86 3.05 9.12
CA LEU A 523 28.40 3.51 10.40
C LEU A 523 28.91 2.33 11.24
N HIS A 524 28.15 1.22 11.29
CA HIS A 524 28.56 0.01 12.00
C HIS A 524 29.84 -0.61 11.39
N GLY A 525 29.93 -0.66 10.06
CA GLY A 525 31.15 -1.12 9.38
C GLY A 525 32.36 -0.21 9.66
N PHE A 526 32.13 1.11 9.77
CA PHE A 526 33.16 2.05 10.20
C PHE A 526 33.66 1.77 11.62
N PHE A 527 32.77 1.59 12.59
CA PHE A 527 33.15 1.23 13.96
C PHE A 527 33.83 -0.12 14.03
N GLY A 528 33.32 -1.14 13.32
CA GLY A 528 33.95 -2.46 13.26
C GLY A 528 35.37 -2.43 12.70
N HIS A 529 35.63 -1.65 11.66
CA HIS A 529 36.97 -1.44 11.11
C HIS A 529 37.94 -0.80 12.12
N HIS A 530 37.47 0.19 12.86
CA HIS A 530 38.26 0.89 13.87
C HIS A 530 38.28 0.17 15.24
N ARG A 531 37.67 -1.03 15.34
CA ARG A 531 37.53 -1.83 16.57
C ARG A 531 36.86 -1.06 17.72
N ILE A 532 35.93 -0.20 17.38
CA ILE A 532 35.09 0.54 18.32
C ILE A 532 33.79 -0.24 18.51
N MET A 533 33.45 -0.54 19.74
CA MET A 533 32.17 -1.20 20.05
C MET A 533 31.04 -0.16 19.96
N TYR A 534 30.03 -0.46 19.14
CA TYR A 534 28.84 0.39 18.99
C TYR A 534 28.14 0.61 20.34
N GLY A 535 27.83 1.86 20.67
CA GLY A 535 27.22 2.23 21.95
C GLY A 535 28.23 2.35 23.11
N SER A 536 29.55 2.23 22.85
CA SER A 536 30.58 2.53 23.85
C SER A 536 30.88 4.03 23.90
N PRO A 537 31.50 4.54 24.98
CA PRO A 537 31.91 5.95 25.06
C PRO A 537 32.85 6.40 23.93
N ALA A 538 33.48 5.45 23.22
CA ALA A 538 34.35 5.72 22.07
C ALA A 538 33.59 5.82 20.74
N SER A 539 32.32 5.41 20.69
CA SER A 539 31.46 5.50 19.52
C SER A 539 30.65 6.80 19.51
#